data_7e9062c7e0d8a69dc27945906e8ec279
#
_entry.id   7e9062c7e0d8a69dc27945906e8ec279
#
_cell.length_a   1.000
_cell.length_b   1.000
_cell.length_c   1.000
_cell.angle_alpha   90.00
_cell.angle_beta   90.00
_cell.angle_gamma   90.00
#
_symmetry.space_group_name_H-M   'P 1'
#
loop_
_entity.id
_entity.type
_entity.pdbx_description
1 polymer ?
#
loop_
_entity_poly.entity_id
_entity_poly.type
_entity_poly.pdbx_seq_one_letter_code
_entity_poly.pdbx_strand_id
1 'polypeptide(L)'
;MKLIEGGVCAAKGFTANGIHCGIRKNRTKRDLALIYSEKKAAAAAVYTTNLVKGAPLIVTKEHLSDGTAQAIICNSGNANTCNANGIQIAQEMSQLLGQALAISPEDVVVASTGVIGQPMEITPIAAGIPELIAGLTESGSDRAAEGIMTTDTVKKEVAVEFTLGGKQCRIGGIAKGSGMIHPNMATMLVFITTDAAISPALLQKALSSDIAETFNLVSVDGDTSTNDMVTVLANGMAGNPEITQENEDFNLFMKALNTVTVHLCRCIAGDGEGATKLLECHVTGADTLETARTVAKSVICSSLLKAAMFGADANWGRVLCAIGYSGAQVDVGKIDVAFQSKAGTIAVCQNGAGLDFSEELAKTILLEKEITILVELNSGDAASTAWGCDLTYDYVKINGDYRT
;
A
#
# COMPACT_ATOMS: atom_id res chain seq x y z
N MET A 1 7.93 13.73 15.29
CA MET A 1 7.51 12.43 14.74
C MET A 1 8.65 11.45 14.89
N LYS A 2 8.41 10.22 15.37
CA LYS A 2 9.43 9.21 15.67
C LYS A 2 8.94 7.85 15.16
N LEU A 3 9.78 7.13 14.42
CA LEU A 3 9.52 5.73 14.07
C LEU A 3 9.59 4.86 15.33
N ILE A 4 8.63 3.94 15.46
CA ILE A 4 8.53 2.97 16.55
C ILE A 4 8.16 1.59 15.99
N GLU A 5 8.32 0.55 16.79
CA GLU A 5 7.88 -0.81 16.46
C GLU A 5 6.39 -1.01 16.77
N GLY A 6 5.79 -2.10 16.28
CA GLY A 6 4.47 -2.57 16.66
C GLY A 6 3.41 -2.54 15.56
N GLY A 7 3.70 -1.99 14.38
CA GLY A 7 2.78 -2.00 13.24
C GLY A 7 1.36 -1.58 13.63
N VAL A 8 0.34 -2.38 13.29
CA VAL A 8 -1.07 -2.09 13.65
C VAL A 8 -1.37 -2.19 15.15
N CYS A 9 -0.50 -2.77 15.95
CA CYS A 9 -0.65 -2.85 17.41
C CYS A 9 0.09 -1.73 18.16
N ALA A 10 0.80 -0.84 17.47
CA ALA A 10 1.49 0.29 18.10
C ALA A 10 0.52 1.29 18.73
N ALA A 11 -0.65 1.51 18.11
CA ALA A 11 -1.71 2.34 18.61
C ALA A 11 -2.42 1.67 19.80
N LYS A 12 -2.70 2.46 20.85
CA LYS A 12 -3.33 1.96 22.08
C LYS A 12 -4.69 1.34 21.82
N GLY A 13 -4.95 0.19 22.45
CA GLY A 13 -6.24 -0.51 22.37
C GLY A 13 -6.43 -1.34 21.10
N PHE A 14 -5.37 -1.54 20.31
CA PHE A 14 -5.38 -2.47 19.18
C PHE A 14 -4.59 -3.74 19.50
N THR A 15 -5.20 -4.87 19.19
CA THR A 15 -4.59 -6.19 19.23
C THR A 15 -4.72 -6.87 17.88
N ALA A 16 -3.83 -7.79 17.57
CA ALA A 16 -3.88 -8.52 16.31
C ALA A 16 -3.42 -9.97 16.46
N ASN A 17 -3.77 -10.79 15.50
CA ASN A 17 -3.27 -12.16 15.37
C ASN A 17 -3.35 -12.61 13.90
N GLY A 18 -2.60 -13.66 13.59
CA GLY A 18 -2.68 -14.38 12.33
C GLY A 18 -2.46 -15.86 12.57
N ILE A 19 -3.22 -16.71 11.87
CA ILE A 19 -3.16 -18.17 11.98
C ILE A 19 -3.15 -18.82 10.60
N HIS A 20 -2.91 -20.13 10.57
CA HIS A 20 -3.22 -20.97 9.42
C HIS A 20 -4.54 -21.70 9.69
N CYS A 21 -5.59 -21.37 8.96
CA CYS A 21 -6.89 -22.03 9.11
C CYS A 21 -7.18 -23.08 8.03
N GLY A 22 -6.36 -23.18 6.97
CA GLY A 22 -6.46 -24.22 5.94
C GLY A 22 -7.07 -23.75 4.61
N ILE A 23 -7.14 -22.45 4.35
CA ILE A 23 -7.47 -21.91 3.03
C ILE A 23 -6.34 -22.24 2.05
N ARG A 24 -5.09 -22.10 2.50
CA ARG A 24 -3.90 -22.51 1.74
C ARG A 24 -3.53 -23.94 2.03
N LYS A 25 -3.08 -24.64 0.97
CA LYS A 25 -2.51 -25.99 1.12
C LYS A 25 -1.18 -25.99 1.89
N ASN A 26 -0.43 -24.90 1.81
CA ASN A 26 0.85 -24.76 2.49
C ASN A 26 0.63 -24.44 3.98
N ARG A 27 0.81 -25.46 4.84
CA ARG A 27 0.60 -25.39 6.30
C ARG A 27 1.63 -24.55 7.05
N THR A 28 2.72 -24.12 6.41
CA THR A 28 3.75 -23.29 7.05
C THR A 28 3.45 -21.79 6.96
N LYS A 29 2.48 -21.39 6.13
CA LYS A 29 2.09 -19.99 5.94
C LYS A 29 0.74 -19.71 6.60
N ARG A 30 0.64 -18.59 7.30
CA ARG A 30 -0.63 -18.09 7.84
C ARG A 30 -1.54 -17.65 6.68
N ASP A 31 -2.84 -17.80 6.86
CA ASP A 31 -3.82 -17.48 5.81
C ASP A 31 -5.10 -16.80 6.31
N LEU A 32 -5.16 -16.49 7.61
CA LEU A 32 -6.23 -15.73 8.23
C LEU A 32 -5.66 -14.76 9.26
N ALA A 33 -6.03 -13.48 9.17
CA ALA A 33 -5.59 -12.41 10.05
C ALA A 33 -6.77 -11.68 10.67
N LEU A 34 -6.58 -11.20 11.90
CA LEU A 34 -7.52 -10.38 12.65
C LEU A 34 -6.80 -9.19 13.28
N ILE A 35 -7.37 -8.01 13.12
CA ILE A 35 -7.03 -6.80 13.86
C ILE A 35 -8.28 -6.40 14.63
N TYR A 36 -8.17 -6.18 15.93
CA TYR A 36 -9.28 -5.86 16.81
C TYR A 36 -8.99 -4.60 17.63
N SER A 37 -10.00 -3.74 17.74
CA SER A 37 -9.97 -2.57 18.62
C SER A 37 -10.85 -2.81 19.84
N GLU A 38 -10.34 -2.51 21.03
CA GLU A 38 -11.11 -2.56 22.28
C GLU A 38 -12.32 -1.64 22.26
N LYS A 39 -12.28 -0.57 21.48
CA LYS A 39 -13.33 0.43 21.35
C LYS A 39 -13.73 0.58 19.88
N LYS A 40 -15.03 0.75 19.60
CA LYS A 40 -15.51 1.10 18.28
C LYS A 40 -14.78 2.35 17.77
N ALA A 41 -14.21 2.28 16.58
CA ALA A 41 -13.34 3.28 16.00
C ALA A 41 -14.04 4.02 14.87
N ALA A 42 -13.67 5.28 14.65
CA ALA A 42 -13.91 5.92 13.36
C ALA A 42 -13.15 5.14 12.28
N ALA A 43 -13.79 4.93 11.14
CA ALA A 43 -13.24 4.12 10.05
C ALA A 43 -13.35 4.84 8.72
N ALA A 44 -12.33 4.68 7.90
CA ALA A 44 -12.30 5.18 6.53
C ALA A 44 -11.68 4.12 5.62
N ALA A 45 -12.14 4.03 4.37
CA ALA A 45 -11.56 3.14 3.40
C ALA A 45 -11.61 3.71 1.98
N VAL A 46 -10.64 3.28 1.17
CA VAL A 46 -10.62 3.45 -0.28
C VAL A 46 -10.48 2.09 -0.95
N TYR A 47 -11.05 1.95 -2.14
CA TYR A 47 -11.21 0.67 -2.83
C TYR A 47 -10.75 0.77 -4.28
N THR A 48 -10.41 -0.38 -4.88
CA THR A 48 -10.10 -0.45 -6.31
C THR A 48 -11.20 0.12 -7.19
N THR A 49 -10.79 0.77 -8.27
CA THR A 49 -11.70 1.20 -9.36
C THR A 49 -11.93 0.12 -10.41
N ASN A 50 -11.25 -1.04 -10.31
CA ASN A 50 -11.49 -2.16 -11.20
C ASN A 50 -12.99 -2.52 -11.19
N LEU A 51 -13.57 -2.73 -12.37
CA LEU A 51 -15.00 -3.10 -12.49
C LEU A 51 -15.26 -4.52 -11.99
N VAL A 52 -14.26 -5.41 -12.10
CA VAL A 52 -14.29 -6.75 -11.50
C VAL A 52 -13.86 -6.61 -10.05
N LYS A 53 -14.83 -6.57 -9.14
CA LYS A 53 -14.58 -6.36 -7.71
C LYS A 53 -14.76 -7.63 -6.91
N GLY A 54 -13.84 -7.85 -5.96
CA GLY A 54 -13.99 -8.89 -4.96
C GLY A 54 -15.23 -8.65 -4.08
N ALA A 55 -15.94 -9.71 -3.75
CA ALA A 55 -17.14 -9.64 -2.91
C ALA A 55 -16.89 -8.98 -1.52
N PRO A 56 -15.72 -9.19 -0.86
CA PRO A 56 -15.43 -8.52 0.40
C PRO A 56 -15.49 -7.00 0.34
N LEU A 57 -15.09 -6.39 -0.80
CA LEU A 57 -15.12 -4.93 -0.96
C LEU A 57 -16.55 -4.39 -0.96
N ILE A 58 -17.50 -5.13 -1.52
CA ILE A 58 -18.91 -4.76 -1.60
C ILE A 58 -19.50 -4.77 -0.18
N VAL A 59 -19.26 -5.84 0.56
CA VAL A 59 -19.75 -6.00 1.95
C VAL A 59 -19.11 -4.95 2.87
N THR A 60 -17.79 -4.78 2.80
CA THR A 60 -17.08 -3.78 3.63
C THR A 60 -17.51 -2.35 3.32
N LYS A 61 -17.78 -2.01 2.05
CA LYS A 61 -18.29 -0.68 1.70
C LYS A 61 -19.66 -0.40 2.28
N GLU A 62 -20.53 -1.41 2.38
CA GLU A 62 -21.84 -1.31 3.05
C GLU A 62 -21.65 -1.14 4.55
N HIS A 63 -20.83 -1.95 5.19
CA HIS A 63 -20.53 -1.89 6.62
C HIS A 63 -19.97 -0.53 7.04
N LEU A 64 -19.04 0.03 6.28
CA LEU A 64 -18.43 1.33 6.59
C LEU A 64 -19.30 2.54 6.18
N SER A 65 -20.55 2.36 5.86
CA SER A 65 -21.45 3.46 5.46
C SER A 65 -21.70 4.46 6.58
N ASP A 66 -21.61 4.03 7.85
CA ASP A 66 -21.74 4.89 9.05
C ASP A 66 -20.40 5.49 9.50
N GLY A 67 -19.30 5.15 8.81
CA GLY A 67 -17.95 5.64 9.12
C GLY A 67 -17.33 5.03 10.37
N THR A 68 -17.78 3.84 10.81
CA THR A 68 -17.26 3.18 12.01
C THR A 68 -16.96 1.70 11.79
N ALA A 69 -16.01 1.15 12.57
CA ALA A 69 -15.72 -0.28 12.64
C ALA A 69 -14.99 -0.63 13.94
N GLN A 70 -14.89 -1.91 14.25
CA GLN A 70 -14.19 -2.39 15.45
C GLN A 70 -13.22 -3.53 15.18
N ALA A 71 -13.38 -4.24 14.06
CA ALA A 71 -12.48 -5.34 13.70
C ALA A 71 -12.22 -5.39 12.19
N ILE A 72 -11.09 -5.97 11.81
CA ILE A 72 -10.72 -6.30 10.42
C ILE A 72 -10.39 -7.77 10.37
N ILE A 73 -11.13 -8.56 9.57
CA ILE A 73 -10.78 -9.94 9.24
C ILE A 73 -10.32 -10.02 7.79
N CYS A 74 -9.19 -10.66 7.56
CA CYS A 74 -8.62 -10.81 6.22
C CYS A 74 -8.14 -12.24 6.01
N ASN A 75 -8.59 -12.89 4.93
CA ASN A 75 -7.98 -14.13 4.49
C ASN A 75 -7.05 -13.93 3.29
N SER A 76 -6.02 -14.77 3.20
CA SER A 76 -5.17 -14.90 2.04
C SER A 76 -5.26 -16.30 1.43
N GLY A 77 -4.91 -16.44 0.14
CA GLY A 77 -5.00 -17.70 -0.62
C GLY A 77 -6.18 -17.79 -1.56
N ASN A 78 -7.29 -17.11 -1.26
CA ASN A 78 -8.47 -17.00 -2.13
C ASN A 78 -8.97 -15.55 -2.11
N ALA A 79 -9.12 -14.96 -3.29
CA ALA A 79 -9.54 -13.56 -3.45
C ALA A 79 -11.04 -13.34 -3.21
N ASN A 80 -11.83 -14.40 -3.17
CA ASN A 80 -13.29 -14.31 -3.15
C ASN A 80 -13.85 -13.35 -4.23
N THR A 81 -13.28 -13.47 -5.43
CA THR A 81 -13.63 -12.70 -6.63
C THR A 81 -14.10 -13.63 -7.73
N CYS A 82 -15.14 -13.24 -8.46
CA CYS A 82 -15.81 -14.02 -9.48
C CYS A 82 -16.41 -15.35 -8.95
N ASN A 83 -16.81 -15.38 -7.68
CA ASN A 83 -17.46 -16.51 -7.04
C ASN A 83 -18.98 -16.29 -6.96
N ALA A 84 -19.77 -17.29 -7.33
CA ALA A 84 -21.23 -17.19 -7.32
C ALA A 84 -21.82 -16.89 -5.92
N ASN A 85 -21.19 -17.41 -4.85
CA ASN A 85 -21.58 -17.22 -3.45
C ASN A 85 -20.69 -16.21 -2.70
N GLY A 86 -19.90 -15.40 -3.42
CA GLY A 86 -18.86 -14.54 -2.82
C GLY A 86 -19.38 -13.57 -1.76
N ILE A 87 -20.51 -12.92 -2.04
CA ILE A 87 -21.16 -11.99 -1.07
C ILE A 87 -21.59 -12.74 0.18
N GLN A 88 -22.24 -13.90 0.02
CA GLN A 88 -22.68 -14.73 1.15
C GLN A 88 -21.49 -15.11 2.04
N ILE A 89 -20.39 -15.60 1.46
CA ILE A 89 -19.17 -15.95 2.21
C ILE A 89 -18.60 -14.73 2.96
N ALA A 90 -18.53 -13.57 2.32
CA ALA A 90 -18.02 -12.36 2.96
C ALA A 90 -18.93 -11.91 4.14
N GLN A 91 -20.25 -12.01 4.00
CA GLN A 91 -21.21 -11.75 5.08
C GLN A 91 -21.09 -12.78 6.21
N GLU A 92 -20.95 -14.07 5.89
CA GLU A 92 -20.74 -15.11 6.90
C GLU A 92 -19.45 -14.91 7.68
N MET A 93 -18.35 -14.43 7.05
CA MET A 93 -17.12 -14.07 7.76
C MET A 93 -17.36 -13.01 8.83
N SER A 94 -18.08 -11.92 8.49
CA SER A 94 -18.40 -10.86 9.45
C SER A 94 -19.35 -11.33 10.54
N GLN A 95 -20.37 -12.13 10.22
CA GLN A 95 -21.34 -12.68 11.18
C GLN A 95 -20.66 -13.59 12.21
N LEU A 96 -19.83 -14.54 11.74
CA LEU A 96 -19.13 -15.47 12.62
C LEU A 96 -18.16 -14.74 13.55
N LEU A 97 -17.39 -13.76 13.03
CA LEU A 97 -16.48 -12.99 13.84
C LEU A 97 -17.24 -12.07 14.80
N GLY A 98 -18.26 -11.35 14.34
CA GLY A 98 -19.10 -10.48 15.17
C GLY A 98 -19.74 -11.23 16.33
N GLN A 99 -20.29 -12.42 16.08
CA GLN A 99 -20.84 -13.28 17.13
C GLN A 99 -19.79 -13.71 18.16
N ALA A 100 -18.59 -14.08 17.68
CA ALA A 100 -17.52 -14.58 18.56
C ALA A 100 -16.88 -13.47 19.40
N LEU A 101 -16.83 -12.23 18.91
CA LEU A 101 -16.32 -11.04 19.62
C LEU A 101 -17.41 -10.28 20.39
N ALA A 102 -18.68 -10.66 20.26
CA ALA A 102 -19.85 -9.93 20.79
C ALA A 102 -19.92 -8.45 20.29
N ILE A 103 -19.64 -8.23 19.01
CA ILE A 103 -19.79 -6.96 18.30
C ILE A 103 -20.76 -7.11 17.13
N SER A 104 -21.27 -5.99 16.58
CA SER A 104 -22.12 -6.06 15.38
C SER A 104 -21.34 -6.60 14.19
N PRO A 105 -21.92 -7.48 13.34
CA PRO A 105 -21.30 -7.87 12.08
C PRO A 105 -20.96 -6.70 11.15
N GLU A 106 -21.75 -5.61 11.20
CA GLU A 106 -21.55 -4.39 10.45
C GLU A 106 -20.31 -3.59 10.93
N ASP A 107 -19.82 -3.87 12.15
CA ASP A 107 -18.59 -3.28 12.67
C ASP A 107 -17.32 -4.05 12.23
N VAL A 108 -17.47 -5.05 11.35
CA VAL A 108 -16.38 -5.87 10.84
C VAL A 108 -16.02 -5.51 9.39
N VAL A 109 -14.80 -5.08 9.19
CA VAL A 109 -14.19 -4.96 7.86
C VAL A 109 -13.79 -6.35 7.38
N VAL A 110 -14.24 -6.74 6.19
CA VAL A 110 -13.90 -8.02 5.56
C VAL A 110 -12.99 -7.79 4.37
N ALA A 111 -11.90 -8.53 4.29
CA ALA A 111 -10.95 -8.50 3.19
C ALA A 111 -10.53 -9.91 2.76
N SER A 112 -10.20 -10.08 1.50
CA SER A 112 -9.67 -11.33 0.93
C SER A 112 -8.64 -11.04 -0.14
N THR A 113 -7.65 -11.91 -0.29
CA THR A 113 -6.63 -11.82 -1.33
C THR A 113 -6.15 -13.22 -1.74
N GLY A 114 -5.68 -13.38 -2.97
CA GLY A 114 -5.18 -14.65 -3.51
C GLY A 114 -5.75 -14.97 -4.87
N VAL A 115 -6.04 -16.24 -5.14
CA VAL A 115 -6.49 -16.72 -6.45
C VAL A 115 -7.92 -16.25 -6.74
N ILE A 116 -8.14 -15.77 -7.98
CA ILE A 116 -9.44 -15.35 -8.51
C ILE A 116 -10.17 -16.55 -9.15
N GLY A 117 -11.49 -16.60 -9.02
CA GLY A 117 -12.34 -17.59 -9.69
C GLY A 117 -12.31 -19.00 -9.10
N GLN A 118 -11.69 -19.16 -7.93
CA GLN A 118 -11.77 -20.42 -7.18
C GLN A 118 -12.91 -20.37 -6.16
N PRO A 119 -13.75 -21.42 -6.05
CA PRO A 119 -14.74 -21.53 -5.00
C PRO A 119 -14.10 -21.34 -3.62
N MET A 120 -14.75 -20.58 -2.77
CA MET A 120 -14.31 -20.36 -1.39
C MET A 120 -15.33 -21.00 -0.43
N GLU A 121 -14.81 -21.70 0.56
CA GLU A 121 -15.63 -22.33 1.60
C GLU A 121 -15.44 -21.62 2.93
N ILE A 122 -16.53 -21.42 3.67
CA ILE A 122 -16.51 -20.76 4.98
C ILE A 122 -15.95 -21.64 6.09
N THR A 123 -16.04 -22.98 5.94
CA THR A 123 -15.72 -23.95 6.98
C THR A 123 -14.31 -23.77 7.59
N PRO A 124 -13.22 -23.57 6.82
CA PRO A 124 -11.90 -23.35 7.40
C PRO A 124 -11.83 -22.07 8.25
N ILE A 125 -12.49 -21.02 7.81
CA ILE A 125 -12.52 -19.73 8.53
C ILE A 125 -13.31 -19.90 9.83
N ALA A 126 -14.50 -20.51 9.76
CA ALA A 126 -15.34 -20.76 10.93
C ALA A 126 -14.60 -21.58 12.00
N ALA A 127 -13.86 -22.61 11.58
CA ALA A 127 -13.05 -23.42 12.47
C ALA A 127 -11.85 -22.67 13.07
N GLY A 128 -11.28 -21.69 12.34
CA GLY A 128 -10.11 -20.92 12.76
C GLY A 128 -10.45 -19.74 13.69
N ILE A 129 -11.66 -19.18 13.66
CA ILE A 129 -12.04 -17.99 14.44
C ILE A 129 -11.74 -18.14 15.96
N PRO A 130 -12.05 -19.25 16.63
CA PRO A 130 -11.73 -19.39 18.06
C PRO A 130 -10.23 -19.28 18.37
N GLU A 131 -9.38 -19.91 17.59
CA GLU A 131 -7.91 -19.82 17.73
C GLU A 131 -7.42 -18.42 17.41
N LEU A 132 -7.97 -17.80 16.36
CA LEU A 132 -7.62 -16.45 15.93
C LEU A 132 -7.87 -15.43 17.05
N ILE A 133 -9.01 -15.51 17.72
CA ILE A 133 -9.38 -14.63 18.83
C ILE A 133 -8.55 -14.93 20.08
N ALA A 134 -8.37 -16.20 20.43
CA ALA A 134 -7.59 -16.60 21.61
C ALA A 134 -6.12 -16.13 21.54
N GLY A 135 -5.60 -15.95 20.34
CA GLY A 135 -4.23 -15.48 20.10
C GLY A 135 -4.08 -13.97 19.94
N LEU A 136 -5.13 -13.16 20.11
CA LEU A 136 -5.03 -11.70 20.04
C LEU A 136 -4.08 -11.14 21.10
N THR A 137 -3.11 -10.33 20.69
CA THR A 137 -2.16 -9.66 21.58
C THR A 137 -1.73 -8.30 21.02
N GLU A 138 -1.23 -7.41 21.89
CA GLU A 138 -0.61 -6.14 21.51
C GLU A 138 0.69 -6.29 20.71
N SER A 139 1.28 -7.48 20.68
CA SER A 139 2.45 -7.83 19.85
C SER A 139 2.09 -8.67 18.62
N GLY A 140 0.82 -8.74 18.26
CA GLY A 140 0.31 -9.62 17.20
C GLY A 140 0.42 -9.08 15.78
N SER A 141 0.89 -7.84 15.60
CA SER A 141 1.00 -7.19 14.28
C SER A 141 1.79 -8.02 13.27
N ASP A 142 2.94 -8.56 13.69
CA ASP A 142 3.79 -9.42 12.88
C ASP A 142 3.05 -10.65 12.31
N ARG A 143 2.22 -11.31 13.14
CA ARG A 143 1.41 -12.46 12.72
C ARG A 143 0.27 -12.08 11.79
N ALA A 144 -0.36 -10.93 12.02
CA ALA A 144 -1.38 -10.42 11.13
C ALA A 144 -0.77 -10.03 9.77
N ALA A 145 0.38 -9.37 9.75
CA ALA A 145 1.10 -9.05 8.52
C ALA A 145 1.44 -10.30 7.70
N GLU A 146 1.90 -11.39 8.35
CA GLU A 146 2.12 -12.67 7.68
C GLU A 146 0.83 -13.28 7.13
N GLY A 147 -0.29 -13.18 7.89
CA GLY A 147 -1.58 -13.76 7.53
C GLY A 147 -2.22 -13.15 6.28
N ILE A 148 -1.85 -11.93 5.90
CA ILE A 148 -2.36 -11.26 4.70
C ILE A 148 -1.45 -11.42 3.47
N MET A 149 -0.21 -11.89 3.60
CA MET A 149 0.75 -12.06 2.49
C MET A 149 0.27 -13.09 1.47
N THR A 150 0.68 -12.89 0.21
CA THR A 150 0.48 -13.86 -0.88
C THR A 150 1.82 -14.28 -1.49
N THR A 151 2.30 -13.59 -2.48
CA THR A 151 3.62 -13.77 -3.11
C THR A 151 4.71 -12.92 -2.45
N ASP A 152 4.34 -12.09 -1.50
CA ASP A 152 5.25 -11.26 -0.72
C ASP A 152 6.39 -12.10 -0.13
N THR A 153 7.62 -11.59 -0.19
CA THR A 153 8.81 -12.24 0.37
C THR A 153 9.17 -11.71 1.75
N VAL A 154 8.72 -10.49 2.06
CA VAL A 154 8.94 -9.83 3.35
C VAL A 154 7.63 -9.27 3.92
N LYS A 155 7.50 -9.27 5.24
CA LYS A 155 6.41 -8.59 5.94
C LYS A 155 6.60 -7.09 5.84
N LYS A 156 5.51 -6.36 5.67
CA LYS A 156 5.50 -4.91 5.52
C LYS A 156 4.72 -4.31 6.68
N GLU A 157 5.43 -3.71 7.61
CA GLU A 157 4.84 -3.03 8.76
C GLU A 157 5.64 -1.79 9.16
N VAL A 158 4.98 -0.80 9.72
CA VAL A 158 5.57 0.44 10.21
C VAL A 158 4.67 1.07 11.25
N ALA A 159 5.25 1.80 12.19
CA ALA A 159 4.50 2.68 13.08
C ALA A 159 5.29 3.95 13.41
N VAL A 160 4.55 5.02 13.71
CA VAL A 160 5.10 6.31 14.13
C VAL A 160 4.36 6.84 15.34
N GLU A 161 5.10 7.57 16.17
CA GLU A 161 4.61 8.30 17.33
C GLU A 161 4.69 9.80 17.04
N PHE A 162 3.62 10.53 17.42
CA PHE A 162 3.47 11.96 17.18
C PHE A 162 2.60 12.59 18.27
N THR A 163 2.45 13.92 18.28
CA THR A 163 1.70 14.63 19.33
C THR A 163 0.56 15.42 18.71
N LEU A 164 -0.65 15.30 19.27
CA LEU A 164 -1.85 16.07 18.92
C LEU A 164 -2.46 16.66 20.19
N GLY A 165 -2.73 17.97 20.20
CA GLY A 165 -3.33 18.64 21.36
C GLY A 165 -2.59 18.35 22.67
N GLY A 166 -1.26 18.19 22.63
CA GLY A 166 -0.43 17.86 23.80
C GLY A 166 -0.50 16.40 24.26
N LYS A 167 -1.20 15.50 23.53
CA LYS A 167 -1.27 14.07 23.80
C LYS A 167 -0.40 13.29 22.83
N GLN A 168 0.27 12.27 23.33
CA GLN A 168 1.04 11.35 22.53
C GLN A 168 0.10 10.39 21.82
N CYS A 169 0.15 10.40 20.49
CA CYS A 169 -0.64 9.54 19.61
C CYS A 169 0.28 8.62 18.81
N ARG A 170 -0.26 7.50 18.36
CA ARG A 170 0.44 6.54 17.52
C ARG A 170 -0.40 6.18 16.32
N ILE A 171 0.26 5.95 15.21
CA ILE A 171 -0.33 5.42 13.98
C ILE A 171 0.60 4.36 13.41
N GLY A 172 0.06 3.24 13.00
CA GLY A 172 0.85 2.19 12.38
C GLY A 172 0.04 1.39 11.38
N GLY A 173 0.71 0.64 10.54
CA GLY A 173 0.06 -0.12 9.48
C GLY A 173 0.81 -1.38 9.10
N ILE A 174 0.08 -2.30 8.49
CA ILE A 174 0.60 -3.46 7.77
C ILE A 174 0.10 -3.41 6.33
N ALA A 175 0.90 -3.95 5.42
CA ALA A 175 0.55 -4.05 4.01
C ALA A 175 0.94 -5.40 3.41
N LYS A 176 0.21 -5.81 2.37
CA LYS A 176 0.61 -6.86 1.44
C LYS A 176 0.51 -6.34 0.01
N GLY A 177 1.41 -6.80 -0.81
CA GLY A 177 1.45 -6.49 -2.24
C GLY A 177 2.83 -6.78 -2.81
N SER A 178 2.88 -7.51 -3.91
CA SER A 178 4.09 -7.91 -4.61
C SER A 178 3.86 -8.03 -6.12
N GLY A 179 2.75 -8.64 -6.56
CA GLY A 179 2.27 -8.67 -7.95
C GLY A 179 0.87 -8.13 -8.09
N MET A 180 0.45 -7.84 -9.34
CA MET A 180 -0.80 -7.15 -9.71
C MET A 180 -0.87 -5.78 -9.01
N ILE A 181 0.21 -4.98 -9.14
CA ILE A 181 0.36 -3.69 -8.46
C ILE A 181 0.44 -2.55 -9.48
N HIS A 182 -0.69 -1.90 -9.74
CA HIS A 182 -0.82 -0.64 -10.47
C HIS A 182 -2.07 0.10 -10.00
N PRO A 183 -2.04 0.76 -8.84
CA PRO A 183 -3.22 1.43 -8.31
C PRO A 183 -3.74 2.53 -9.22
N ASN A 184 -5.06 2.45 -9.43
CA ASN A 184 -5.89 3.59 -9.76
C ASN A 184 -6.99 3.60 -8.69
N MET A 185 -6.68 4.14 -7.50
CA MET A 185 -7.43 4.07 -6.25
C MET A 185 -7.29 2.73 -5.48
N ALA A 186 -6.06 2.22 -5.32
CA ALA A 186 -5.55 1.10 -4.52
C ALA A 186 -5.28 -0.22 -5.26
N THR A 187 -4.07 -0.83 -5.10
CA THR A 187 -3.71 -2.17 -5.63
C THR A 187 -2.97 -3.01 -4.58
N MET A 188 -3.50 -3.10 -3.36
CA MET A 188 -2.93 -3.86 -2.24
C MET A 188 -3.96 -3.98 -1.13
N LEU A 189 -3.69 -4.77 -0.11
CA LEU A 189 -4.38 -4.66 1.16
C LEU A 189 -3.47 -3.92 2.14
N VAL A 190 -3.99 -2.83 2.67
CA VAL A 190 -3.32 -2.02 3.68
C VAL A 190 -4.30 -1.76 4.82
N PHE A 191 -3.88 -2.10 6.03
CA PHE A 191 -4.63 -1.85 7.25
C PHE A 191 -3.81 -0.93 8.15
N ILE A 192 -4.40 0.20 8.50
CA ILE A 192 -3.77 1.24 9.34
C ILE A 192 -4.63 1.42 10.59
N THR A 193 -4.00 1.56 11.73
CA THR A 193 -4.65 1.82 13.01
C THR A 193 -4.04 3.04 13.67
N THR A 194 -4.84 3.81 14.38
CA THR A 194 -4.38 4.93 15.19
C THR A 194 -5.21 5.08 16.44
N ASP A 195 -4.59 5.48 17.53
CA ASP A 195 -5.29 5.85 18.76
C ASP A 195 -5.70 7.33 18.83
N ALA A 196 -5.43 8.10 17.79
CA ALA A 196 -5.88 9.48 17.66
C ALA A 196 -7.43 9.57 17.57
N ALA A 197 -8.01 10.60 18.18
CA ALA A 197 -9.42 10.95 18.02
C ALA A 197 -9.58 11.89 16.81
N ILE A 198 -10.31 11.44 15.79
CA ILE A 198 -10.61 12.19 14.56
C ILE A 198 -12.01 11.77 14.08
N SER A 199 -12.79 12.73 13.58
CA SER A 199 -14.12 12.44 13.06
C SER A 199 -14.08 11.56 11.80
N PRO A 200 -15.08 10.68 11.57
CA PRO A 200 -15.11 9.82 10.37
C PRO A 200 -14.98 10.59 9.07
N ALA A 201 -15.62 11.74 8.94
CA ALA A 201 -15.58 12.57 7.73
C ALA A 201 -14.17 13.09 7.44
N LEU A 202 -13.45 13.56 8.47
CA LEU A 202 -12.07 14.02 8.30
C LEU A 202 -11.08 12.88 8.12
N LEU A 203 -11.31 11.74 8.75
CA LEU A 203 -10.51 10.54 8.53
C LEU A 203 -10.62 10.07 7.07
N GLN A 204 -11.84 10.04 6.51
CA GLN A 204 -12.05 9.72 5.09
C GLN A 204 -11.39 10.75 4.16
N LYS A 205 -11.48 12.04 4.50
CA LYS A 205 -10.80 13.09 3.73
C LYS A 205 -9.29 12.93 3.76
N ALA A 206 -8.73 12.70 4.95
CA ALA A 206 -7.30 12.49 5.14
C ALA A 206 -6.80 11.31 4.30
N LEU A 207 -7.47 10.16 4.40
CA LEU A 207 -7.12 8.97 3.65
C LEU A 207 -7.19 9.21 2.14
N SER A 208 -8.30 9.77 1.65
CA SER A 208 -8.50 9.99 0.20
C SER A 208 -7.46 10.95 -0.39
N SER A 209 -7.08 11.98 0.36
CA SER A 209 -6.06 12.94 -0.08
C SER A 209 -4.67 12.31 -0.08
N ASP A 210 -4.32 11.54 0.95
CA ASP A 210 -3.00 10.90 1.07
C ASP A 210 -2.78 9.82 0.01
N ILE A 211 -3.80 8.99 -0.28
CA ILE A 211 -3.72 7.92 -1.28
C ILE A 211 -3.39 8.44 -2.68
N ALA A 212 -3.84 9.65 -3.02
CA ALA A 212 -3.55 10.28 -4.31
C ALA A 212 -2.06 10.60 -4.51
N GLU A 213 -1.33 10.81 -3.40
CA GLU A 213 0.10 11.14 -3.38
C GLU A 213 0.99 9.94 -3.03
N THR A 214 0.39 8.81 -2.66
CA THR A 214 1.13 7.66 -2.15
C THR A 214 0.81 6.40 -2.96
N PHE A 215 -0.13 5.59 -2.53
CA PHE A 215 -0.38 4.29 -3.16
C PHE A 215 -0.77 4.40 -4.64
N ASN A 216 -1.48 5.44 -5.09
CA ASN A 216 -1.79 5.62 -6.50
C ASN A 216 -0.55 5.86 -7.38
N LEU A 217 0.57 6.16 -6.78
CA LEU A 217 1.85 6.39 -7.46
C LEU A 217 2.81 5.18 -7.37
N VAL A 218 2.33 4.03 -6.88
CA VAL A 218 3.10 2.77 -6.91
C VAL A 218 2.79 1.97 -8.19
N SER A 219 3.77 1.26 -8.76
CA SER A 219 3.52 0.26 -9.80
C SER A 219 4.60 -0.82 -9.81
N VAL A 220 4.18 -2.10 -9.85
CA VAL A 220 5.07 -3.25 -10.09
C VAL A 220 4.97 -3.72 -11.54
N ASP A 221 3.78 -3.99 -12.04
CA ASP A 221 3.54 -4.68 -13.31
C ASP A 221 2.49 -4.02 -14.21
N GLY A 222 1.87 -2.93 -13.78
CA GLY A 222 0.87 -2.22 -14.58
C GLY A 222 -0.54 -2.78 -14.48
N ASP A 223 -0.77 -3.85 -13.69
CA ASP A 223 -2.07 -4.50 -13.57
C ASP A 223 -2.81 -4.07 -12.30
N THR A 224 -4.06 -3.63 -12.44
CA THR A 224 -4.92 -3.19 -11.32
C THR A 224 -5.70 -4.38 -10.76
N SER A 225 -5.52 -4.67 -9.48
CA SER A 225 -6.17 -5.80 -8.80
C SER A 225 -7.68 -5.60 -8.60
N THR A 226 -8.36 -6.70 -8.30
CA THR A 226 -9.80 -6.77 -8.04
C THR A 226 -10.18 -6.54 -6.57
N ASN A 227 -9.19 -6.61 -5.66
CA ASN A 227 -9.43 -6.70 -4.20
C ASN A 227 -8.81 -5.59 -3.37
N ASP A 228 -8.26 -4.57 -4.02
CA ASP A 228 -7.50 -3.55 -3.32
C ASP A 228 -8.32 -2.72 -2.38
N MET A 229 -7.78 -2.55 -1.19
CA MET A 229 -8.37 -1.75 -0.14
C MET A 229 -7.30 -1.17 0.79
N VAL A 230 -7.42 0.12 1.10
CA VAL A 230 -6.72 0.74 2.23
C VAL A 230 -7.77 1.13 3.26
N THR A 231 -7.62 0.65 4.48
CA THR A 231 -8.54 0.95 5.59
C THR A 231 -7.78 1.53 6.77
N VAL A 232 -8.35 2.57 7.38
CA VAL A 232 -7.84 3.19 8.61
C VAL A 232 -8.88 3.10 9.69
N LEU A 233 -8.49 2.63 10.89
CA LEU A 233 -9.29 2.65 12.12
C LEU A 233 -8.69 3.62 13.13
N ALA A 234 -9.48 4.55 13.67
CA ALA A 234 -9.08 5.54 14.66
C ALA A 234 -9.98 5.43 15.91
N ASN A 235 -9.46 4.86 17.02
CA ASN A 235 -10.27 4.54 18.20
C ASN A 235 -10.29 5.64 19.27
N GLY A 236 -9.50 6.70 19.14
CA GLY A 236 -9.50 7.85 20.05
C GLY A 236 -8.90 7.59 21.44
N MET A 237 -8.22 6.45 21.65
CA MET A 237 -7.72 6.06 22.98
C MET A 237 -6.47 6.82 23.43
N ALA A 238 -5.85 7.65 22.57
CA ALA A 238 -4.80 8.58 22.96
C ALA A 238 -5.33 9.72 23.85
N GLY A 239 -6.63 10.05 23.72
CA GLY A 239 -7.28 11.08 24.52
C GLY A 239 -6.92 12.51 24.10
N ASN A 240 -6.51 12.72 22.86
CA ASN A 240 -6.39 14.04 22.27
C ASN A 240 -7.79 14.66 22.04
N PRO A 241 -7.92 15.98 21.95
CA PRO A 241 -9.14 16.61 21.45
C PRO A 241 -9.47 16.05 20.06
N GLU A 242 -10.76 15.69 19.85
CA GLU A 242 -11.17 15.15 18.55
C GLU A 242 -10.92 16.17 17.44
N ILE A 243 -10.29 15.71 16.36
CA ILE A 243 -10.08 16.51 15.15
C ILE A 243 -11.39 16.54 14.37
N THR A 244 -12.08 17.69 14.39
CA THR A 244 -13.37 17.92 13.72
C THR A 244 -13.33 18.96 12.62
N GLN A 245 -12.14 19.56 12.38
CA GLN A 245 -11.88 20.58 11.37
C GLN A 245 -10.44 20.50 10.88
N GLU A 246 -10.18 21.06 9.70
CA GLU A 246 -8.83 21.16 9.12
C GLU A 246 -8.02 22.27 9.81
N ASN A 247 -7.34 21.92 10.89
CA ASN A 247 -6.51 22.77 11.69
C ASN A 247 -5.06 22.24 11.73
N GLU A 248 -4.23 22.78 12.61
CA GLU A 248 -2.85 22.33 12.79
C GLU A 248 -2.74 20.87 13.20
N ASP A 249 -3.61 20.38 14.09
CA ASP A 249 -3.66 18.96 14.48
C ASP A 249 -4.03 18.05 13.30
N PHE A 250 -4.95 18.48 12.43
CA PHE A 250 -5.24 17.75 11.18
C PHE A 250 -4.01 17.67 10.26
N ASN A 251 -3.27 18.78 10.11
CA ASN A 251 -2.05 18.79 9.29
C ASN A 251 -0.96 17.89 9.89
N LEU A 252 -0.84 17.83 11.23
CA LEU A 252 0.09 16.92 11.91
C LEU A 252 -0.34 15.47 11.73
N PHE A 253 -1.64 15.16 11.81
CA PHE A 253 -2.20 13.86 11.52
C PHE A 253 -1.91 13.43 10.08
N MET A 254 -2.13 14.31 9.09
CA MET A 254 -1.80 14.07 7.68
C MET A 254 -0.32 13.70 7.48
N LYS A 255 0.59 14.42 8.14
CA LYS A 255 2.03 14.10 8.08
C LYS A 255 2.35 12.73 8.69
N ALA A 256 1.67 12.35 9.78
CA ALA A 256 1.86 11.05 10.41
C ALA A 256 1.33 9.91 9.51
N LEU A 257 0.14 10.08 8.93
CA LEU A 257 -0.45 9.16 7.96
C LEU A 257 0.47 9.00 6.75
N ASN A 258 0.91 10.10 6.15
CA ASN A 258 1.79 10.11 4.98
C ASN A 258 3.15 9.42 5.27
N THR A 259 3.71 9.58 6.46
CA THR A 259 4.94 8.87 6.86
C THR A 259 4.74 7.34 6.83
N VAL A 260 3.60 6.86 7.31
CA VAL A 260 3.25 5.42 7.29
C VAL A 260 3.01 4.95 5.85
N THR A 261 2.22 5.67 5.09
CA THR A 261 1.82 5.26 3.73
C THR A 261 2.98 5.29 2.75
N VAL A 262 3.85 6.30 2.78
CA VAL A 262 5.09 6.37 1.97
C VAL A 262 6.03 5.20 2.31
N HIS A 263 6.21 4.88 3.59
CA HIS A 263 7.03 3.72 3.98
C HIS A 263 6.47 2.42 3.39
N LEU A 264 5.15 2.20 3.49
CA LEU A 264 4.49 1.00 2.95
C LEU A 264 4.55 0.97 1.41
N CYS A 265 4.44 2.12 0.71
CA CYS A 265 4.64 2.22 -0.73
C CYS A 265 6.03 1.72 -1.16
N ARG A 266 7.08 2.17 -0.45
CA ARG A 266 8.46 1.73 -0.69
C ARG A 266 8.62 0.23 -0.46
N CYS A 267 8.04 -0.29 0.63
CA CYS A 267 8.08 -1.72 0.93
C CYS A 267 7.37 -2.56 -0.14
N ILE A 268 6.20 -2.13 -0.62
CA ILE A 268 5.45 -2.82 -1.68
C ILE A 268 6.23 -2.80 -2.99
N ALA A 269 6.72 -1.64 -3.41
CA ALA A 269 7.49 -1.50 -4.64
C ALA A 269 8.79 -2.30 -4.61
N GLY A 270 9.53 -2.24 -3.48
CA GLY A 270 10.81 -2.93 -3.32
C GLY A 270 10.71 -4.45 -3.21
N ASP A 271 9.53 -4.98 -2.84
CA ASP A 271 9.22 -6.42 -2.77
C ASP A 271 8.34 -6.88 -3.97
N GLY A 272 8.41 -6.18 -5.10
CA GLY A 272 7.75 -6.60 -6.32
C GLY A 272 8.19 -8.01 -6.77
N GLU A 273 7.28 -8.79 -7.35
CA GLU A 273 7.55 -10.17 -7.78
C GLU A 273 8.81 -10.26 -8.64
N GLY A 274 9.84 -10.95 -8.12
CA GLY A 274 11.13 -11.10 -8.78
C GLY A 274 11.99 -9.83 -8.83
N ALA A 275 11.60 -8.74 -8.18
CA ALA A 275 12.35 -7.49 -8.17
C ALA A 275 13.70 -7.63 -7.45
N THR A 276 14.69 -6.89 -7.94
CA THR A 276 16.02 -6.79 -7.33
C THR A 276 16.34 -5.38 -6.85
N LYS A 277 15.55 -4.38 -7.29
CA LYS A 277 15.76 -2.95 -6.99
C LYS A 277 14.46 -2.22 -6.75
N LEU A 278 14.44 -1.37 -5.72
CA LEU A 278 13.45 -0.32 -5.56
C LEU A 278 13.79 0.85 -6.47
N LEU A 279 12.82 1.33 -7.23
CA LEU A 279 12.94 2.52 -8.07
C LEU A 279 12.02 3.61 -7.53
N GLU A 280 12.55 4.83 -7.39
CA GLU A 280 11.79 6.03 -7.08
C GLU A 280 11.98 7.03 -8.22
N CYS A 281 10.89 7.50 -8.82
CA CYS A 281 10.94 8.62 -9.76
C CYS A 281 10.49 9.88 -9.04
N HIS A 282 11.43 10.78 -8.79
CA HIS A 282 11.17 12.08 -8.17
C HIS A 282 11.13 13.15 -9.24
N VAL A 283 9.95 13.71 -9.49
CA VAL A 283 9.70 14.79 -10.45
C VAL A 283 9.56 16.09 -9.70
N THR A 284 10.31 17.10 -10.12
CA THR A 284 10.27 18.47 -9.60
C THR A 284 10.10 19.46 -10.74
N GLY A 285 9.78 20.72 -10.42
CA GLY A 285 9.69 21.79 -11.42
C GLY A 285 8.51 21.67 -12.39
N ALA A 286 7.45 20.93 -12.04
CA ALA A 286 6.24 20.83 -12.85
C ALA A 286 5.36 22.09 -12.71
N ASP A 287 4.60 22.41 -13.76
CA ASP A 287 3.59 23.49 -13.74
C ASP A 287 2.41 23.20 -12.81
N THR A 288 2.03 21.92 -12.71
CA THR A 288 0.95 21.44 -11.85
C THR A 288 1.33 20.14 -11.16
N LEU A 289 0.68 19.85 -10.02
CA LEU A 289 0.82 18.60 -9.30
C LEU A 289 0.37 17.40 -10.16
N GLU A 290 -0.66 17.57 -10.98
CA GLU A 290 -1.15 16.52 -11.88
C GLU A 290 -0.10 16.19 -12.95
N THR A 291 0.59 17.18 -13.53
CA THR A 291 1.71 16.99 -14.45
C THR A 291 2.83 16.19 -13.78
N ALA A 292 3.21 16.58 -12.54
CA ALA A 292 4.27 15.89 -11.79
C ALA A 292 3.91 14.41 -11.54
N ARG A 293 2.68 14.13 -11.11
CA ARG A 293 2.18 12.76 -10.86
C ARG A 293 2.17 11.92 -12.14
N THR A 294 1.63 12.48 -13.22
CA THR A 294 1.49 11.81 -14.52
C THR A 294 2.86 11.43 -15.07
N VAL A 295 3.81 12.34 -15.01
CA VAL A 295 5.19 12.10 -15.45
C VAL A 295 5.87 11.04 -14.58
N ALA A 296 5.83 11.20 -13.24
CA ALA A 296 6.47 10.25 -12.32
C ALA A 296 5.91 8.83 -12.50
N LYS A 297 4.58 8.70 -12.59
CA LYS A 297 3.91 7.41 -12.81
C LYS A 297 4.28 6.80 -14.16
N SER A 298 4.31 7.58 -15.24
CA SER A 298 4.68 7.10 -16.57
C SER A 298 6.10 6.54 -16.61
N VAL A 299 7.05 7.22 -15.98
CA VAL A 299 8.46 6.79 -15.90
C VAL A 299 8.56 5.45 -15.16
N ILE A 300 7.95 5.32 -13.99
CA ILE A 300 7.98 4.09 -13.18
C ILE A 300 7.28 2.91 -13.89
N CYS A 301 6.27 3.16 -14.72
CA CYS A 301 5.54 2.12 -15.44
C CYS A 301 6.23 1.65 -16.73
N SER A 302 7.29 2.33 -17.20
CA SER A 302 7.97 1.98 -18.45
C SER A 302 8.70 0.64 -18.34
N SER A 303 8.19 -0.41 -19.00
CA SER A 303 8.83 -1.74 -19.03
C SER A 303 10.26 -1.68 -19.59
N LEU A 304 10.51 -0.82 -20.60
CA LEU A 304 11.84 -0.63 -21.16
C LEU A 304 12.81 0.00 -20.15
N LEU A 305 12.35 0.98 -19.38
CA LEU A 305 13.17 1.59 -18.34
C LEU A 305 13.42 0.60 -17.19
N LYS A 306 12.41 -0.12 -16.74
CA LYS A 306 12.52 -1.13 -15.68
C LYS A 306 13.53 -2.23 -16.07
N ALA A 307 13.56 -2.65 -17.34
CA ALA A 307 14.55 -3.59 -17.86
C ALA A 307 15.97 -2.98 -17.91
N ALA A 308 16.11 -1.69 -18.25
CA ALA A 308 17.39 -0.99 -18.19
C ALA A 308 17.93 -0.92 -16.76
N MET A 309 17.05 -0.62 -15.78
CA MET A 309 17.42 -0.58 -14.37
C MET A 309 17.89 -1.96 -13.87
N PHE A 310 17.25 -3.04 -14.29
CA PHE A 310 17.72 -4.40 -14.02
C PHE A 310 19.14 -4.62 -14.54
N GLY A 311 19.41 -4.20 -15.78
CA GLY A 311 20.72 -4.30 -16.42
C GLY A 311 21.77 -3.29 -15.94
N ALA A 312 21.42 -2.39 -15.01
CA ALA A 312 22.26 -1.25 -14.60
C ALA A 312 22.71 -0.38 -15.78
N ASP A 313 21.79 -0.17 -16.75
CA ASP A 313 21.97 0.68 -17.93
C ASP A 313 21.40 2.09 -17.65
N ALA A 314 22.23 3.12 -17.70
CA ALA A 314 21.86 4.51 -17.47
C ALA A 314 21.08 5.12 -18.65
N ASN A 315 20.03 4.45 -19.08
CA ASN A 315 19.28 4.74 -20.29
C ASN A 315 18.31 5.92 -20.11
N TRP A 316 18.86 7.13 -20.03
CA TRP A 316 18.10 8.38 -19.92
C TRP A 316 17.13 8.59 -21.10
N GLY A 317 17.45 8.07 -22.29
CA GLY A 317 16.55 8.13 -23.44
C GLY A 317 15.21 7.43 -23.20
N ARG A 318 15.20 6.32 -22.42
CA ARG A 318 13.96 5.63 -22.01
C ARG A 318 13.18 6.44 -20.99
N VAL A 319 13.86 7.23 -20.14
CA VAL A 319 13.18 8.18 -19.24
C VAL A 319 12.46 9.25 -20.04
N LEU A 320 13.16 9.94 -20.98
CA LEU A 320 12.53 10.95 -21.83
C LEU A 320 11.41 10.38 -22.70
N CYS A 321 11.59 9.17 -23.22
CA CYS A 321 10.54 8.48 -23.98
C CYS A 321 9.28 8.27 -23.13
N ALA A 322 9.44 7.80 -21.86
CA ALA A 322 8.33 7.62 -20.95
C ALA A 322 7.63 8.93 -20.59
N ILE A 323 8.37 10.01 -20.44
CA ILE A 323 7.82 11.35 -20.25
C ILE A 323 7.04 11.79 -21.49
N GLY A 324 7.61 11.58 -22.69
CA GLY A 324 7.02 12.02 -23.95
C GLY A 324 5.67 11.39 -24.30
N TYR A 325 5.42 10.13 -23.90
CA TYR A 325 4.13 9.47 -24.09
C TYR A 325 3.22 9.50 -22.86
N SER A 326 3.61 10.18 -21.80
CA SER A 326 2.84 10.20 -20.54
C SER A 326 1.44 10.80 -20.67
N GLY A 327 1.19 11.61 -21.69
CA GLY A 327 -0.02 12.43 -21.86
C GLY A 327 0.05 13.80 -21.17
N ALA A 328 1.06 14.03 -20.31
CA ALA A 328 1.28 15.34 -19.72
C ALA A 328 1.81 16.34 -20.75
N GLN A 329 1.45 17.60 -20.62
CA GLN A 329 1.97 18.68 -21.46
C GLN A 329 3.28 19.17 -20.84
N VAL A 330 4.40 18.80 -21.44
CA VAL A 330 5.75 19.14 -20.98
C VAL A 330 6.60 19.72 -22.11
N ASP A 331 7.49 20.66 -21.78
CA ASP A 331 8.51 21.17 -22.72
C ASP A 331 9.76 20.26 -22.61
N VAL A 332 9.88 19.34 -23.56
CA VAL A 332 11.00 18.36 -23.58
C VAL A 332 12.36 19.05 -23.61
N GLY A 333 12.46 20.26 -24.21
CA GLY A 333 13.69 21.03 -24.29
C GLY A 333 14.18 21.61 -22.94
N LYS A 334 13.39 21.44 -21.86
CA LYS A 334 13.75 21.91 -20.52
C LYS A 334 14.03 20.79 -19.52
N ILE A 335 13.84 19.52 -19.92
CA ILE A 335 13.93 18.39 -19.00
C ILE A 335 15.37 18.06 -18.66
N ASP A 336 15.68 17.98 -17.37
CA ASP A 336 16.92 17.44 -16.85
C ASP A 336 16.67 16.06 -16.18
N VAL A 337 17.61 15.13 -16.36
CA VAL A 337 17.55 13.79 -15.75
C VAL A 337 18.86 13.44 -15.09
N ALA A 338 18.78 12.90 -13.88
CA ALA A 338 19.90 12.32 -13.16
C ALA A 338 19.49 10.99 -12.49
N PHE A 339 20.46 10.11 -12.28
CA PHE A 339 20.29 8.91 -11.44
C PHE A 339 21.04 9.08 -10.13
N GLN A 340 20.43 8.64 -9.05
CA GLN A 340 20.98 8.73 -7.71
C GLN A 340 20.81 7.41 -6.94
N SER A 341 21.80 7.09 -6.12
CA SER A 341 21.75 6.04 -5.10
C SER A 341 22.67 6.43 -3.95
N LYS A 342 22.83 5.56 -2.95
CA LYS A 342 23.84 5.78 -1.90
C LYS A 342 25.28 5.85 -2.41
N ALA A 343 25.54 5.34 -3.63
CA ALA A 343 26.87 5.41 -4.27
C ALA A 343 27.17 6.77 -4.94
N GLY A 344 26.17 7.66 -5.05
CA GLY A 344 26.33 9.01 -5.60
C GLY A 344 25.20 9.45 -6.50
N THR A 345 25.43 10.53 -7.22
CA THR A 345 24.49 11.11 -8.21
C THR A 345 25.24 11.38 -9.52
N ILE A 346 24.58 11.09 -10.65
CA ILE A 346 25.11 11.37 -11.97
C ILE A 346 24.02 12.00 -12.86
N ALA A 347 24.32 13.19 -13.40
CA ALA A 347 23.49 13.83 -14.42
C ALA A 347 23.76 13.17 -15.77
N VAL A 348 22.69 12.86 -16.49
CA VAL A 348 22.75 12.13 -17.77
C VAL A 348 22.05 12.85 -18.92
N CYS A 349 21.19 13.82 -18.58
CA CYS A 349 20.48 14.65 -19.56
C CYS A 349 20.30 16.07 -18.99
N GLN A 350 20.45 17.08 -19.84
CA GLN A 350 20.18 18.47 -19.51
C GLN A 350 19.50 19.18 -20.70
N ASN A 351 18.46 19.95 -20.42
CA ASN A 351 17.67 20.65 -21.43
C ASN A 351 17.21 19.72 -22.58
N GLY A 352 16.79 18.50 -22.23
CA GLY A 352 16.32 17.49 -23.18
C GLY A 352 17.41 16.83 -24.03
N ALA A 353 18.67 17.14 -23.78
CA ALA A 353 19.81 16.59 -24.53
C ALA A 353 20.73 15.77 -23.60
N GLY A 354 21.31 14.68 -24.15
CA GLY A 354 22.26 13.84 -23.40
C GLY A 354 23.53 14.59 -23.04
N LEU A 355 24.02 14.33 -21.86
CA LEU A 355 25.32 14.79 -21.39
C LEU A 355 26.38 13.72 -21.65
N ASP A 356 27.62 14.14 -21.72
CA ASP A 356 28.78 13.23 -21.63
C ASP A 356 29.01 12.86 -20.16
N PHE A 357 28.93 11.59 -19.81
CA PHE A 357 29.06 11.11 -18.44
C PHE A 357 29.87 9.81 -18.34
N SER A 358 30.37 9.49 -17.16
CA SER A 358 31.08 8.25 -16.89
C SER A 358 30.13 7.07 -16.81
N GLU A 359 30.17 6.17 -17.78
CA GLU A 359 29.41 4.91 -17.78
C GLU A 359 29.77 4.01 -16.58
N GLU A 360 31.03 4.02 -16.15
CA GLU A 360 31.51 3.24 -15.01
C GLU A 360 30.90 3.77 -13.70
N LEU A 361 30.85 5.09 -13.50
CA LEU A 361 30.22 5.71 -12.36
C LEU A 361 28.71 5.48 -12.39
N ALA A 362 28.06 5.66 -13.55
CA ALA A 362 26.64 5.40 -13.73
C ALA A 362 26.28 3.96 -13.36
N LYS A 363 27.05 2.98 -13.84
CA LYS A 363 26.87 1.57 -13.50
C LYS A 363 27.03 1.30 -12.00
N THR A 364 28.02 1.93 -11.36
CA THR A 364 28.23 1.82 -9.90
C THR A 364 27.01 2.31 -9.13
N ILE A 365 26.43 3.44 -9.53
CA ILE A 365 25.22 4.00 -8.93
C ILE A 365 24.01 3.06 -9.15
N LEU A 366 23.85 2.54 -10.35
CA LEU A 366 22.70 1.71 -10.73
C LEU A 366 22.79 0.24 -10.26
N LEU A 367 23.93 -0.22 -9.75
CA LEU A 367 24.06 -1.53 -9.12
C LEU A 367 23.49 -1.57 -7.70
N GLU A 368 23.18 -0.42 -7.12
CA GLU A 368 22.58 -0.35 -5.79
C GLU A 368 21.12 -0.86 -5.78
N LYS A 369 20.65 -1.23 -4.60
CA LYS A 369 19.28 -1.78 -4.42
C LYS A 369 18.17 -0.72 -4.44
N GLU A 370 18.52 0.53 -4.15
CA GLU A 370 17.60 1.65 -4.16
C GLU A 370 18.12 2.71 -5.10
N ILE A 371 17.33 3.05 -6.12
CA ILE A 371 17.70 3.98 -7.18
C ILE A 371 16.62 5.05 -7.25
N THR A 372 17.04 6.31 -7.23
CA THR A 372 16.20 7.46 -7.49
C THR A 372 16.47 7.99 -8.90
N ILE A 373 15.42 8.10 -9.69
CA ILE A 373 15.39 8.77 -10.99
C ILE A 373 14.94 10.21 -10.73
N LEU A 374 15.85 11.14 -10.83
CA LEU A 374 15.58 12.57 -10.66
C LEU A 374 15.18 13.18 -11.98
N VAL A 375 14.01 13.79 -12.06
CA VAL A 375 13.48 14.48 -13.24
C VAL A 375 13.12 15.91 -12.83
N GLU A 376 13.77 16.89 -13.44
CA GLU A 376 13.45 18.31 -13.30
C GLU A 376 12.80 18.80 -14.59
N LEU A 377 11.57 19.35 -14.49
CA LEU A 377 10.80 19.81 -15.65
C LEU A 377 11.03 21.30 -15.95
N ASN A 378 11.64 22.06 -15.05
CA ASN A 378 11.96 23.49 -15.21
C ASN A 378 10.77 24.35 -15.69
N SER A 379 9.54 24.07 -15.24
CA SER A 379 8.30 24.70 -15.70
C SER A 379 7.41 25.24 -14.58
N GLY A 380 7.78 25.01 -13.30
CA GLY A 380 7.02 25.45 -12.13
C GLY A 380 7.64 24.95 -10.82
N ASP A 381 6.82 24.82 -9.77
CA ASP A 381 7.26 24.46 -8.42
C ASP A 381 6.62 23.15 -7.91
N ALA A 382 5.72 22.54 -8.68
CA ALA A 382 5.05 21.31 -8.25
C ALA A 382 6.00 20.11 -8.34
N ALA A 383 5.83 19.18 -7.38
CA ALA A 383 6.66 17.98 -7.29
C ALA A 383 5.81 16.76 -6.91
N SER A 384 6.25 15.58 -7.34
CA SER A 384 5.64 14.30 -6.97
C SER A 384 6.65 13.17 -7.04
N THR A 385 6.40 12.09 -6.31
CA THR A 385 7.24 10.89 -6.32
C THR A 385 6.40 9.67 -6.64
N ALA A 386 6.88 8.80 -7.53
CA ALA A 386 6.29 7.50 -7.80
C ALA A 386 7.29 6.37 -7.46
N TRP A 387 6.77 5.22 -7.05
CA TRP A 387 7.55 4.07 -6.61
C TRP A 387 7.29 2.85 -7.49
N GLY A 388 8.34 2.11 -7.80
CA GLY A 388 8.27 0.89 -8.58
C GLY A 388 9.49 0.01 -8.34
N CYS A 389 9.69 -0.95 -9.23
CA CYS A 389 10.83 -1.86 -9.19
C CYS A 389 11.36 -2.10 -10.60
N ASP A 390 12.53 -2.72 -10.69
CA ASP A 390 13.06 -3.22 -11.94
C ASP A 390 12.21 -4.38 -12.51
N LEU A 391 12.41 -4.74 -13.78
CA LEU A 391 11.76 -5.86 -14.45
C LEU A 391 12.79 -6.94 -14.75
N THR A 392 12.61 -8.11 -14.13
CA THR A 392 13.57 -9.22 -14.17
C THR A 392 13.01 -10.46 -14.87
N TYR A 393 13.86 -11.42 -15.15
CA TYR A 393 13.46 -12.74 -15.67
C TYR A 393 12.59 -13.50 -14.65
N ASP A 394 12.81 -13.29 -13.35
CA ASP A 394 12.07 -13.99 -12.31
C ASP A 394 10.60 -13.54 -12.25
N TYR A 395 10.27 -12.28 -12.65
CA TYR A 395 8.88 -11.86 -12.80
C TYR A 395 8.11 -12.78 -13.76
N VAL A 396 8.67 -13.05 -14.96
CA VAL A 396 8.04 -13.93 -15.94
C VAL A 396 7.95 -15.37 -15.42
N LYS A 397 9.00 -15.84 -14.73
CA LYS A 397 9.04 -17.20 -14.15
C LYS A 397 7.97 -17.39 -13.08
N ILE A 398 7.78 -16.40 -12.19
CA ILE A 398 6.78 -16.44 -11.10
C ILE A 398 5.37 -16.45 -11.71
N ASN A 399 5.12 -15.58 -12.70
CA ASN A 399 3.77 -15.38 -13.24
C ASN A 399 3.39 -16.35 -14.35
N GLY A 400 4.36 -17.07 -14.94
CA GLY A 400 4.12 -18.08 -15.97
C GLY A 400 3.37 -19.32 -15.48
N ASP A 401 3.37 -19.60 -14.18
CA ASP A 401 2.68 -20.75 -13.57
C ASP A 401 2.11 -20.38 -12.17
N TYR A 402 1.37 -19.27 -12.09
CA TYR A 402 0.71 -18.83 -10.86
C TYR A 402 -0.58 -19.59 -10.63
N ARG A 403 -0.50 -20.68 -9.85
CA ARG A 403 -1.64 -21.50 -9.40
C ARG A 403 -1.46 -21.92 -7.94
N THR A 404 -1.37 -20.97 -7.07
CA THR A 404 -1.19 -21.25 -5.62
C THR A 404 -2.49 -21.57 -4.92
#